data_cd53f75d749e9ff6b7928bfe6841337f
#
_entry.id   cd53f75d749e9ff6b7928bfe6841337f
#
_cell.length_a   1.000
_cell.length_b   1.000
_cell.length_c   1.000
_cell.angle_alpha   90.00
_cell.angle_beta   90.00
_cell.angle_gamma   90.00
#
_symmetry.space_group_name_H-M   'P 1'
#
loop_
_entity.id
_entity.type
_entity.pdbx_description
1 polymer ?
#
loop_
_entity_poly.entity_id
_entity_poly.type
_entity_poly.pdbx_seq_one_letter_code
_entity_poly.pdbx_strand_id
1 'polypeptide(L)'
;MNNKALEIVNNCEKNLKKTFDLIENTALNNQKKVLDAFRKNNVASRHFAGTNGYGYDDIGRDTLCRLFADVLGGEDAIVSPLLVSGTHAISTMLFGILRPNDKFVAISGMPYDTLTDVILGKNIGSLDDYGIKFDKIDLTVTPQTIEFDTAKIEQLLKNDDIKMVFIQRSRGYNWRSA
;
A
#
# COMPACT_ATOMS: atom_id res chain seq x y z
N MET A 1 -6.42 4.90 41.79
CA MET A 1 -5.66 3.95 40.98
C MET A 1 -4.76 3.14 41.93
N ASN A 2 -4.63 1.84 41.76
CA ASN A 2 -3.81 1.00 42.65
C ASN A 2 -2.31 1.35 42.45
N ASN A 3 -1.59 1.73 43.52
CA ASN A 3 -0.17 2.11 43.45
C ASN A 3 0.71 1.05 42.76
N LYS A 4 0.40 -0.24 42.97
CA LYS A 4 1.11 -1.35 42.32
C LYS A 4 0.90 -1.36 40.78
N ALA A 5 -0.28 -1.02 40.31
CA ALA A 5 -0.55 -0.92 38.87
C ALA A 5 0.23 0.24 38.25
N LEU A 6 0.30 1.38 38.94
CA LEU A 6 1.06 2.54 38.47
C LEU A 6 2.57 2.25 38.42
N GLU A 7 3.11 1.53 39.40
CA GLU A 7 4.51 1.11 39.41
C GLU A 7 4.83 0.19 38.22
N ILE A 8 3.96 -0.79 37.91
CA ILE A 8 4.13 -1.67 36.75
C ILE A 8 4.15 -0.85 35.45
N VAL A 9 3.19 0.07 35.26
CA VAL A 9 3.14 0.92 34.07
C VAL A 9 4.41 1.73 33.92
N ASN A 10 4.86 2.42 34.98
CA ASN A 10 6.08 3.24 34.95
C ASN A 10 7.33 2.43 34.62
N ASN A 11 7.42 1.18 35.11
CA ASN A 11 8.55 0.29 34.77
C ASN A 11 8.48 -0.16 33.30
N CYS A 12 7.31 -0.49 32.78
CA CYS A 12 7.14 -0.82 31.36
C CYS A 12 7.51 0.36 30.45
N GLU A 13 7.06 1.56 30.76
CA GLU A 13 7.39 2.77 30.00
C GLU A 13 8.89 3.06 29.97
N LYS A 14 9.58 2.92 31.12
CA LYS A 14 11.04 3.05 31.19
C LYS A 14 11.76 2.04 30.31
N ASN A 15 11.30 0.78 30.31
CA ASN A 15 11.91 -0.28 29.52
C ASN A 15 11.67 -0.08 28.02
N LEU A 16 10.54 0.51 27.63
CA LEU A 16 10.15 0.76 26.24
C LEU A 16 10.60 2.13 25.72
N LYS A 17 11.23 2.97 26.55
CA LYS A 17 11.59 4.34 26.17
C LYS A 17 12.34 4.42 24.84
N LYS A 18 13.34 3.57 24.59
CA LYS A 18 14.09 3.56 23.33
C LYS A 18 13.20 3.26 22.13
N THR A 19 12.23 2.34 22.29
CA THR A 19 11.28 2.00 21.23
C THR A 19 10.33 3.17 20.95
N PHE A 20 9.86 3.83 21.99
CA PHE A 20 9.01 5.02 21.83
C PHE A 20 9.78 6.18 21.19
N ASP A 21 11.01 6.44 21.60
CA ASP A 21 11.85 7.47 20.97
C ASP A 21 12.05 7.22 19.46
N LEU A 22 12.22 5.95 19.02
CA LEU A 22 12.29 5.59 17.59
C LEU A 22 10.97 5.84 16.87
N ILE A 23 9.85 5.46 17.48
CA ILE A 23 8.51 5.70 16.91
C ILE A 23 8.25 7.20 16.79
N GLU A 24 8.54 7.99 17.81
CA GLU A 24 8.35 9.44 17.81
C GLU A 24 9.20 10.14 16.75
N ASN A 25 10.47 9.75 16.60
CA ASN A 25 11.33 10.29 15.54
C ASN A 25 10.80 9.95 14.15
N THR A 26 10.30 8.73 13.95
CA THR A 26 9.68 8.33 12.68
C THR A 26 8.41 9.15 12.42
N ALA A 27 7.57 9.31 13.42
CA ALA A 27 6.35 10.10 13.34
C ALA A 27 6.65 11.57 13.00
N LEU A 28 7.64 12.18 13.68
CA LEU A 28 8.07 13.56 13.45
C LEU A 28 8.53 13.78 12.00
N ASN A 29 9.37 12.87 11.48
CA ASN A 29 9.87 12.94 10.10
C ASN A 29 8.72 12.82 9.08
N ASN A 30 7.77 11.91 9.30
CA ASN A 30 6.62 11.75 8.43
C ASN A 30 5.67 12.95 8.51
N GLN A 31 5.43 13.49 9.71
CA GLN A 31 4.61 14.69 9.90
C GLN A 31 5.22 15.90 9.19
N LYS A 32 6.54 16.08 9.30
CA LYS A 32 7.24 17.13 8.57
C LYS A 32 7.03 17.02 7.06
N LYS A 33 7.20 15.81 6.51
CA LYS A 33 6.97 15.53 5.09
C LYS A 33 5.55 15.92 4.64
N VAL A 34 4.54 15.56 5.44
CA VAL A 34 3.15 15.92 5.15
C VAL A 34 2.96 17.45 5.19
N LEU A 35 3.44 18.12 6.23
CA LEU A 35 3.31 19.58 6.36
C LEU A 35 4.05 20.33 5.25
N ASP A 36 5.22 19.84 4.81
CA ASP A 36 5.95 20.41 3.70
C ASP A 36 5.18 20.27 2.37
N ALA A 37 4.49 19.13 2.16
CA ALA A 37 3.60 18.94 1.02
C ALA A 37 2.39 19.89 1.06
N PHE A 38 1.79 20.11 2.23
CA PHE A 38 0.71 21.10 2.42
C PHE A 38 1.17 22.52 2.05
N ARG A 39 2.35 22.90 2.50
CA ARG A 39 2.95 24.22 2.18
C ARG A 39 3.25 24.35 0.69
N LYS A 40 3.90 23.35 0.10
CA LYS A 40 4.26 23.31 -1.32
C LYS A 40 3.02 23.47 -2.21
N ASN A 41 1.91 22.84 -1.85
CA ASN A 41 0.65 22.91 -2.58
C ASN A 41 -0.24 24.10 -2.19
N ASN A 42 0.23 25.00 -1.33
CA ASN A 42 -0.50 26.19 -0.85
C ASN A 42 -1.92 25.84 -0.34
N VAL A 43 -2.04 24.76 0.42
CA VAL A 43 -3.33 24.32 0.96
C VAL A 43 -3.92 25.40 1.88
N ALA A 44 -5.16 25.78 1.64
CA ALA A 44 -5.89 26.81 2.36
C ALA A 44 -7.37 26.45 2.48
N SER A 45 -8.15 27.21 3.22
CA SER A 45 -9.58 26.96 3.49
C SER A 45 -10.41 26.72 2.24
N ARG A 46 -10.08 27.37 1.11
CA ARG A 46 -10.78 27.19 -0.19
C ARG A 46 -10.76 25.76 -0.70
N HIS A 47 -9.74 24.96 -0.35
CA HIS A 47 -9.62 23.55 -0.78
C HIS A 47 -10.58 22.61 -0.03
N PHE A 48 -11.19 23.07 1.04
CA PHE A 48 -12.18 22.33 1.82
C PHE A 48 -13.62 22.74 1.50
N ALA A 49 -13.83 23.64 0.53
CA ALA A 49 -15.15 23.98 0.06
C ALA A 49 -15.78 22.78 -0.66
N GLY A 50 -17.08 22.57 -0.44
CA GLY A 50 -17.83 21.52 -1.16
C GLY A 50 -17.89 21.80 -2.66
N THR A 51 -17.90 20.73 -3.46
CA THR A 51 -18.02 20.77 -4.93
C THR A 51 -19.22 19.98 -5.39
N ASN A 52 -19.60 20.14 -6.66
CA ASN A 52 -20.68 19.36 -7.25
C ASN A 52 -20.30 17.91 -7.62
N GLY A 53 -19.01 17.55 -7.47
CA GLY A 53 -18.50 16.21 -7.75
C GLY A 53 -18.26 15.89 -9.23
N TYR A 54 -18.61 16.78 -10.17
CA TYR A 54 -18.39 16.54 -11.61
C TYR A 54 -16.93 16.74 -12.05
N GLY A 55 -16.06 17.22 -11.16
CA GLY A 55 -14.64 17.36 -11.43
C GLY A 55 -14.25 18.60 -12.25
N TYR A 56 -15.15 19.51 -12.47
CA TYR A 56 -14.85 20.82 -13.07
C TYR A 56 -14.44 21.78 -11.95
N ASP A 57 -13.22 22.32 -12.04
CA ASP A 57 -12.66 23.27 -11.09
C ASP A 57 -12.65 22.76 -9.62
N ASP A 58 -12.51 21.45 -9.43
CA ASP A 58 -12.41 20.85 -8.11
C ASP A 58 -10.97 20.96 -7.57
N ILE A 59 -10.63 22.18 -7.14
CA ILE A 59 -9.29 22.50 -6.64
C ILE A 59 -8.90 21.65 -5.40
N GLY A 60 -9.89 21.25 -4.60
CA GLY A 60 -9.66 20.41 -3.41
C GLY A 60 -9.19 19.01 -3.81
N ARG A 61 -9.91 18.37 -4.72
CA ARG A 61 -9.57 17.03 -5.22
C ARG A 61 -8.22 17.01 -5.94
N ASP A 62 -8.01 17.96 -6.86
CA ASP A 62 -6.79 17.99 -7.66
C ASP A 62 -5.58 18.31 -6.79
N THR A 63 -5.73 19.17 -5.78
CA THR A 63 -4.67 19.44 -4.81
C THR A 63 -4.41 18.25 -3.90
N LEU A 64 -5.43 17.49 -3.51
CA LEU A 64 -5.29 16.27 -2.72
C LEU A 64 -4.44 15.22 -3.47
N CYS A 65 -4.70 15.01 -4.76
CA CYS A 65 -3.91 14.10 -5.60
C CYS A 65 -2.43 14.52 -5.62
N ARG A 66 -2.15 15.80 -5.90
CA ARG A 66 -0.76 16.32 -5.88
C ARG A 66 -0.08 16.18 -4.52
N LEU A 67 -0.82 16.42 -3.44
CA LEU A 67 -0.32 16.29 -2.08
C LEU A 67 0.09 14.84 -1.78
N PHE A 68 -0.73 13.86 -2.15
CA PHE A 68 -0.40 12.45 -1.98
C PHE A 68 0.81 12.05 -2.83
N ALA A 69 0.90 12.52 -4.08
CA ALA A 69 2.07 12.30 -4.92
C ALA A 69 3.34 12.84 -4.24
N ASP A 70 3.33 14.08 -3.76
CA ASP A 70 4.46 14.70 -3.06
C ASP A 70 4.87 13.94 -1.78
N VAL A 71 3.90 13.54 -0.95
CA VAL A 71 4.16 12.83 0.31
C VAL A 71 4.74 11.43 0.06
N LEU A 72 4.25 10.74 -0.96
CA LEU A 72 4.64 9.36 -1.27
C LEU A 72 5.79 9.27 -2.28
N GLY A 73 6.22 10.39 -2.87
CA GLY A 73 7.30 10.45 -3.85
C GLY A 73 6.91 9.92 -5.23
N GLY A 74 5.62 10.00 -5.57
CA GLY A 74 5.11 9.69 -6.90
C GLY A 74 5.09 10.91 -7.82
N GLU A 75 5.01 10.69 -9.13
CA GLU A 75 4.82 11.76 -10.12
C GLU A 75 3.37 12.27 -10.09
N ASP A 76 2.42 11.36 -9.84
CA ASP A 76 1.00 11.65 -9.72
C ASP A 76 0.33 10.66 -8.77
N ALA A 77 -0.92 10.94 -8.37
CA ALA A 77 -1.74 10.07 -7.53
C ALA A 77 -3.22 10.22 -7.88
N ILE A 78 -3.97 9.14 -7.72
CA ILE A 78 -5.43 9.15 -7.77
C ILE A 78 -5.96 8.93 -6.36
N VAL A 79 -6.56 9.98 -5.79
CA VAL A 79 -7.18 9.94 -4.47
C VAL A 79 -8.64 10.34 -4.61
N SER A 80 -9.55 9.41 -4.33
CA SER A 80 -10.98 9.64 -4.55
C SER A 80 -11.83 8.84 -3.57
N PRO A 81 -12.93 9.41 -3.02
CA PRO A 81 -13.91 8.65 -2.24
C PRO A 81 -14.64 7.58 -3.06
N LEU A 82 -14.54 7.62 -4.39
CA LEU A 82 -15.07 6.59 -5.28
C LEU A 82 -14.27 5.29 -5.21
N LEU A 83 -13.03 5.33 -4.72
CA LEU A 83 -12.24 4.15 -4.37
C LEU A 83 -12.65 3.69 -2.96
N VAL A 84 -13.71 2.92 -2.87
CA VAL A 84 -14.41 2.58 -1.62
C VAL A 84 -13.64 1.64 -0.68
N SER A 85 -12.56 1.02 -1.16
CA SER A 85 -11.71 0.12 -0.36
C SER A 85 -10.31 -0.02 -0.96
N GLY A 86 -9.37 -0.57 -0.18
CA GLY A 86 -8.04 -0.93 -0.69
C GLY A 86 -8.11 -1.98 -1.79
N THR A 87 -8.99 -2.97 -1.67
CA THR A 87 -9.23 -3.97 -2.73
C THR A 87 -9.71 -3.31 -4.02
N HIS A 88 -10.64 -2.35 -3.93
CA HIS A 88 -11.11 -1.61 -5.10
C HIS A 88 -9.99 -0.80 -5.76
N ALA A 89 -9.18 -0.10 -4.97
CA ALA A 89 -8.05 0.67 -5.49
C ALA A 89 -7.03 -0.22 -6.21
N ILE A 90 -6.66 -1.36 -5.61
CA ILE A 90 -5.73 -2.32 -6.21
C ILE A 90 -6.33 -2.95 -7.48
N SER A 91 -7.58 -3.36 -7.44
CA SER A 91 -8.28 -3.93 -8.61
C SER A 91 -8.31 -2.94 -9.76
N THR A 92 -8.68 -1.68 -9.48
CA THR A 92 -8.69 -0.60 -10.48
C THR A 92 -7.32 -0.42 -11.13
N MET A 93 -6.24 -0.44 -10.35
CA MET A 93 -4.87 -0.36 -10.85
C MET A 93 -4.52 -1.57 -11.72
N LEU A 94 -4.83 -2.79 -11.27
CA LEU A 94 -4.53 -4.02 -12.01
C LEU A 94 -5.24 -4.04 -13.37
N PHE A 95 -6.55 -3.78 -13.41
CA PHE A 95 -7.31 -3.70 -14.66
C PHE A 95 -6.92 -2.49 -15.53
N GLY A 96 -6.42 -1.42 -14.91
CA GLY A 96 -5.94 -0.24 -15.63
C GLY A 96 -4.65 -0.48 -16.40
N ILE A 97 -3.75 -1.30 -15.86
CA ILE A 97 -2.41 -1.55 -16.42
C ILE A 97 -2.35 -2.81 -17.29
N LEU A 98 -2.96 -3.90 -16.83
CA LEU A 98 -2.87 -5.21 -17.47
C LEU A 98 -3.86 -5.34 -18.63
N ARG A 99 -3.45 -6.08 -19.66
CA ARG A 99 -4.25 -6.39 -20.86
C ARG A 99 -4.31 -7.90 -21.07
N PRO A 100 -5.27 -8.42 -21.85
CA PRO A 100 -5.34 -9.83 -22.18
C PRO A 100 -4.01 -10.37 -22.70
N ASN A 101 -3.60 -11.53 -22.19
CA ASN A 101 -2.33 -12.22 -22.39
C ASN A 101 -1.12 -11.63 -21.64
N ASP A 102 -1.24 -10.48 -20.95
CA ASP A 102 -0.19 -10.03 -20.05
C ASP A 102 0.01 -11.05 -18.92
N LYS A 103 1.24 -11.10 -18.40
CA LYS A 103 1.60 -11.86 -17.20
C LYS A 103 2.10 -10.92 -16.11
N PHE A 104 1.63 -11.12 -14.88
CA PHE A 104 2.17 -10.44 -13.72
C PHE A 104 2.52 -11.44 -12.61
N VAL A 105 3.45 -11.06 -11.75
CA VAL A 105 3.95 -11.91 -10.67
C VAL A 105 3.93 -11.20 -9.34
N ALA A 106 3.38 -11.85 -8.32
CA ALA A 106 3.48 -11.40 -6.93
C ALA A 106 4.73 -12.02 -6.29
N ILE A 107 5.70 -11.19 -5.93
CA ILE A 107 6.98 -11.66 -5.37
C ILE A 107 7.04 -11.63 -3.85
N SER A 108 5.94 -11.29 -3.19
CA SER A 108 5.77 -11.33 -1.74
C SER A 108 4.80 -12.42 -1.26
N GLY A 109 4.60 -13.43 -2.09
CA GLY A 109 3.60 -14.48 -1.89
C GLY A 109 2.22 -14.12 -2.43
N MET A 110 1.22 -14.94 -2.11
CA MET A 110 -0.17 -14.71 -2.53
C MET A 110 -0.66 -13.35 -2.01
N PRO A 111 -1.27 -12.53 -2.87
CA PRO A 111 -1.92 -11.29 -2.45
C PRO A 111 -2.99 -11.52 -1.38
N TYR A 112 -3.43 -10.42 -0.75
CA TYR A 112 -4.49 -10.43 0.24
C TYR A 112 -5.72 -11.21 -0.24
N ASP A 113 -6.37 -11.95 0.64
CA ASP A 113 -7.44 -12.89 0.31
C ASP A 113 -8.59 -12.28 -0.51
N THR A 114 -8.97 -11.02 -0.23
CA THR A 114 -9.99 -10.31 -1.02
C THR A 114 -9.60 -10.05 -2.47
N LEU A 115 -8.33 -10.20 -2.84
CA LEU A 115 -7.85 -10.10 -4.22
C LEU A 115 -7.85 -11.44 -4.95
N THR A 116 -8.03 -12.54 -4.24
CA THR A 116 -7.99 -13.88 -4.85
C THR A 116 -9.04 -14.03 -5.94
N ASP A 117 -10.27 -13.64 -5.66
CA ASP A 117 -11.37 -13.71 -6.64
C ASP A 117 -11.19 -12.70 -7.78
N VAL A 118 -10.65 -11.52 -7.48
CA VAL A 118 -10.31 -10.52 -8.50
C VAL A 118 -9.27 -11.04 -9.48
N ILE A 119 -8.30 -11.82 -8.99
CA ILE A 119 -7.19 -12.33 -9.81
C ILE A 119 -7.57 -13.67 -10.49
N LEU A 120 -8.08 -14.63 -9.73
CA LEU A 120 -8.22 -16.04 -10.13
C LEU A 120 -9.66 -16.55 -10.15
N GLY A 121 -10.65 -15.74 -9.82
CA GLY A 121 -12.05 -16.13 -9.84
C GLY A 121 -12.49 -16.63 -11.22
N LYS A 122 -13.48 -17.51 -11.27
CA LYS A 122 -13.97 -18.07 -12.53
C LYS A 122 -15.38 -17.62 -12.82
N ASN A 123 -15.63 -17.14 -14.03
CA ASN A 123 -16.93 -16.67 -14.51
C ASN A 123 -17.49 -15.48 -13.69
N ILE A 124 -16.62 -14.63 -13.15
CA ILE A 124 -17.00 -13.44 -12.36
C ILE A 124 -16.37 -12.14 -12.88
N GLY A 125 -15.67 -12.19 -14.01
CA GLY A 125 -14.97 -11.03 -14.59
C GLY A 125 -13.61 -10.77 -13.92
N SER A 126 -12.92 -11.81 -13.50
CA SER A 126 -11.58 -11.74 -12.93
C SER A 126 -10.50 -11.44 -13.97
N LEU A 127 -9.28 -11.15 -13.53
CA LEU A 127 -8.13 -11.01 -14.43
C LEU A 127 -7.90 -12.29 -15.24
N ASP A 128 -8.06 -13.47 -14.62
CA ASP A 128 -7.94 -14.76 -15.31
C ASP A 128 -9.03 -14.98 -16.37
N ASP A 129 -10.27 -14.56 -16.12
CA ASP A 129 -11.37 -14.59 -17.10
C ASP A 129 -11.06 -13.71 -18.33
N TYR A 130 -10.29 -12.64 -18.15
CA TYR A 130 -9.80 -11.78 -19.24
C TYR A 130 -8.49 -12.27 -19.88
N GLY A 131 -8.00 -13.46 -19.49
CA GLY A 131 -6.81 -14.07 -20.07
C GLY A 131 -5.50 -13.48 -19.55
N ILE A 132 -5.52 -12.75 -18.43
CA ILE A 132 -4.33 -12.24 -17.77
C ILE A 132 -3.76 -13.35 -16.88
N LYS A 133 -2.46 -13.63 -17.04
CA LYS A 133 -1.78 -14.72 -16.34
C LYS A 133 -1.18 -14.21 -15.03
N PHE A 134 -1.36 -15.00 -13.98
CA PHE A 134 -0.81 -14.70 -12.65
C PHE A 134 0.15 -15.80 -12.20
N ASP A 135 1.24 -15.37 -11.56
CA ASP A 135 2.16 -16.27 -10.87
C ASP A 135 2.58 -15.66 -9.53
N LYS A 136 3.13 -16.46 -8.62
CA LYS A 136 3.64 -15.98 -7.33
C LYS A 136 4.97 -16.61 -6.97
N ILE A 137 5.78 -15.85 -6.25
CA ILE A 137 6.97 -16.31 -5.56
C ILE A 137 6.79 -16.01 -4.08
N ASP A 138 6.84 -17.06 -3.26
CA ASP A 138 6.71 -16.90 -1.81
C ASP A 138 8.02 -16.35 -1.21
N LEU A 139 7.92 -15.60 -0.14
CA LEU A 139 9.07 -15.13 0.61
C LEU A 139 9.81 -16.30 1.28
N THR A 140 11.11 -16.22 1.35
CA THR A 140 11.93 -17.11 2.17
C THR A 140 11.85 -16.67 3.63
N VAL A 141 11.28 -17.51 4.47
CA VAL A 141 11.07 -17.22 5.91
C VAL A 141 12.00 -18.11 6.72
N THR A 142 12.88 -17.50 7.49
CA THR A 142 13.72 -18.19 8.50
C THR A 142 13.36 -17.67 9.91
N PRO A 143 13.82 -18.29 10.98
CA PRO A 143 13.60 -17.76 12.34
C PRO A 143 14.18 -16.35 12.56
N GLN A 144 15.14 -15.92 11.75
CA GLN A 144 15.86 -14.65 11.89
C GLN A 144 15.47 -13.61 10.84
N THR A 145 15.05 -14.04 9.64
CA THR A 145 14.82 -13.12 8.50
C THR A 145 13.61 -13.51 7.68
N ILE A 146 13.07 -12.50 6.99
CA ILE A 146 12.09 -12.66 5.92
C ILE A 146 12.65 -11.92 4.71
N GLU A 147 12.90 -12.65 3.63
CA GLU A 147 13.59 -12.12 2.46
C GLU A 147 12.88 -12.53 1.17
N PHE A 148 13.10 -11.75 0.12
CA PHE A 148 12.67 -12.12 -1.23
C PHE A 148 13.57 -13.26 -1.75
N ASP A 149 12.97 -14.25 -2.42
CA ASP A 149 13.72 -15.27 -3.17
C ASP A 149 14.26 -14.66 -4.48
N THR A 150 15.34 -13.89 -4.35
CA THR A 150 15.92 -13.14 -5.47
C THR A 150 16.36 -14.06 -6.61
N ALA A 151 16.82 -15.27 -6.30
CA ALA A 151 17.24 -16.23 -7.32
C ALA A 151 16.06 -16.66 -8.20
N LYS A 152 14.93 -17.01 -7.59
CA LYS A 152 13.71 -17.36 -8.36
C LYS A 152 13.15 -16.16 -9.10
N ILE A 153 13.16 -14.97 -8.49
CA ILE A 153 12.70 -13.74 -9.13
C ILE A 153 13.54 -13.46 -10.38
N GLU A 154 14.87 -13.49 -10.28
CA GLU A 154 15.75 -13.29 -11.44
C GLU A 154 15.53 -14.34 -12.54
N GLN A 155 15.39 -15.59 -12.15
CA GLN A 155 15.12 -16.67 -13.12
C GLN A 155 13.79 -16.44 -13.86
N LEU A 156 12.74 -16.07 -13.13
CA LEU A 156 11.44 -15.81 -13.73
C LEU A 156 11.48 -14.62 -14.70
N LEU A 157 12.08 -13.51 -14.25
CA LEU A 157 12.17 -12.28 -15.06
C LEU A 157 13.06 -12.42 -16.30
N LYS A 158 13.99 -13.38 -16.31
CA LYS A 158 14.82 -13.67 -17.50
C LYS A 158 14.13 -14.56 -18.52
N ASN A 159 13.22 -15.41 -18.09
CA ASN A 159 12.64 -16.47 -18.92
C ASN A 159 11.22 -16.16 -19.40
N ASP A 160 10.52 -15.25 -18.71
CA ASP A 160 9.13 -14.92 -18.98
C ASP A 160 8.97 -13.44 -19.35
N ASP A 161 8.01 -13.17 -20.23
CA ASP A 161 7.57 -11.79 -20.51
C ASP A 161 6.62 -11.30 -19.40
N ILE A 162 7.23 -10.77 -18.33
CA ILE A 162 6.50 -10.27 -17.17
C ILE A 162 6.18 -8.79 -17.37
N LYS A 163 4.91 -8.46 -17.47
CA LYS A 163 4.41 -7.10 -17.62
C LYS A 163 4.49 -6.29 -16.32
N MET A 164 4.26 -6.95 -15.18
CA MET A 164 4.24 -6.28 -13.89
C MET A 164 4.74 -7.19 -12.76
N VAL A 165 5.53 -6.61 -11.86
CA VAL A 165 5.88 -7.21 -10.57
C VAL A 165 5.00 -6.56 -9.49
N PHE A 166 4.31 -7.38 -8.72
CA PHE A 166 3.42 -6.94 -7.64
C PHE A 166 4.03 -7.25 -6.28
N ILE A 167 4.12 -6.24 -5.42
CA ILE A 167 4.59 -6.37 -4.05
C ILE A 167 3.51 -5.85 -3.10
N GLN A 168 2.97 -6.73 -2.29
CA GLN A 168 2.03 -6.34 -1.23
C GLN A 168 2.70 -6.52 0.14
N ARG A 169 2.91 -5.42 0.85
CA ARG A 169 3.52 -5.44 2.19
C ARG A 169 2.52 -5.86 3.27
N SER A 170 1.25 -5.53 3.11
CA SER A 170 0.20 -5.99 4.01
C SER A 170 0.07 -7.51 3.93
N ARG A 171 0.24 -8.18 5.07
CA ARG A 171 0.16 -9.64 5.14
C ARG A 171 -1.26 -10.21 5.28
N GLY A 172 -2.25 -9.34 5.50
CA GLY A 172 -3.62 -9.79 5.77
C GLY A 172 -3.67 -10.73 6.97
N TYR A 173 -4.28 -11.89 6.79
CA TYR A 173 -4.41 -12.94 7.82
C TYR A 173 -3.25 -13.95 7.84
N ASN A 174 -2.19 -13.75 7.07
CA ASN A 174 -1.03 -14.61 7.09
C ASN A 174 -0.28 -14.54 8.42
N TRP A 175 0.24 -15.68 8.88
CA TRP A 175 0.99 -15.81 10.14
C TRP A 175 2.47 -15.40 10.04
N ARG A 176 2.92 -14.83 8.94
CA ARG A 176 4.29 -14.32 8.82
C ARG A 176 4.46 -12.99 9.55
N SER A 177 5.67 -12.68 10.03
CA SER A 177 6.01 -11.34 10.51
C SER A 177 5.89 -10.29 9.39
N ALA A 178 5.67 -9.06 9.76
CA ALA A 178 5.48 -7.95 8.83
C ALA A 178 6.82 -7.49 8.24
#